data_1b0b51941b4b4e91b1c0ea878b24bb20
#
_entry.id   1b0b51941b4b4e91b1c0ea878b24bb20
#
_cell.length_a   1.000
_cell.length_b   1.000
_cell.length_c   1.000
_cell.angle_alpha   90.00
_cell.angle_beta   90.00
_cell.angle_gamma   90.00
#
_symmetry.space_group_name_H-M   'P 1'
#
loop_
_entity.id
_entity.type
_entity.pdbx_description
1 polymer ?
#
loop_
_entity_poly.entity_id
_entity_poly.type
_entity_poly.pdbx_seq_one_letter_code
_entity_poly.pdbx_strand_id
1 'polypeptide(L)'
;MPRTVTLDSRPDSQYPSTGRSGLVLPSVETLAPYEGGKPLEELAREYGVTDAVKLASNENPLGPSPRAVEAARSLLDSANLYPDGAAYRLRERIAREHGVGMDEVIVGNGSNELLDLFVKAFATREHHIVFAEPSFVVYRISALAYGVPFTAVPLQALTHDLPAMAAAVTPHTRLLFVANPNNPTGTHVGQAAVEKLLREVPPDVIVVMDEAYIEYADAADFPDSMRLRHLRERLFVVRTFSKIYGLAGLRVGYTVGPASLVGYLNRVRAPFNVSTLAQAAAAAALDDVEHVQKSRSLNQRERARVSSELAARGLSVAPSQANFVLVDVKRPARAVYEELLKKGVIVRPFATLPTHLRITIGTERENARLLTALDEVLR
;
A
#
# COMPACT_ATOMS: atom_id res chain seq x y z
N MET A 1 -13.88 18.44 12.46
CA MET A 1 -14.98 17.46 12.59
C MET A 1 -14.74 16.37 11.55
N PRO A 2 -14.81 15.08 11.89
CA PRO A 2 -14.72 14.02 10.91
C PRO A 2 -15.87 14.13 9.91
N ARG A 3 -15.58 14.09 8.62
CA ARG A 3 -16.61 14.06 7.58
C ARG A 3 -17.11 12.64 7.43
N THR A 4 -18.31 12.36 7.96
CA THR A 4 -19.05 11.16 7.58
C THR A 4 -19.53 11.38 6.15
N VAL A 5 -18.99 10.63 5.19
CA VAL A 5 -19.48 10.66 3.82
C VAL A 5 -20.66 9.71 3.75
N THR A 6 -21.87 10.29 3.84
CA THR A 6 -23.07 9.61 3.36
C THR A 6 -23.03 9.61 1.83
N LEU A 7 -23.58 8.59 1.19
CA LEU A 7 -23.56 8.35 -0.26
C LEU A 7 -24.10 9.52 -1.15
N ASP A 8 -24.54 10.64 -0.54
CA ASP A 8 -25.11 11.81 -1.23
C ASP A 8 -24.14 12.95 -1.55
N SER A 9 -22.88 12.92 -1.09
CA SER A 9 -21.92 13.96 -1.44
C SER A 9 -21.19 13.62 -2.74
N ARG A 10 -21.67 14.17 -3.87
CA ARG A 10 -20.98 14.09 -5.18
C ARG A 10 -19.68 14.92 -5.12
N PRO A 11 -18.49 14.34 -5.29
CA PRO A 11 -17.33 15.13 -5.67
C PRO A 11 -17.45 15.50 -7.15
N ASP A 12 -16.96 16.67 -7.53
CA ASP A 12 -16.79 17.05 -8.94
C ASP A 12 -15.93 16.02 -9.65
N SER A 13 -16.54 15.08 -10.36
CA SER A 13 -15.81 14.08 -11.13
C SER A 13 -15.47 14.68 -12.48
N GLN A 14 -14.19 14.66 -12.86
CA GLN A 14 -13.72 15.03 -14.21
C GLN A 14 -14.20 14.07 -15.31
N TYR A 15 -14.98 13.02 -14.94
CA TYR A 15 -15.51 12.06 -15.89
C TYR A 15 -16.99 12.38 -16.16
N PRO A 16 -17.37 12.61 -17.42
CA PRO A 16 -18.77 12.83 -17.75
C PRO A 16 -19.59 11.60 -17.38
N SER A 17 -20.69 11.80 -16.66
CA SER A 17 -21.70 10.76 -16.48
C SER A 17 -22.11 10.27 -17.87
N THR A 18 -22.06 8.97 -18.12
CA THR A 18 -22.36 8.39 -19.44
C THR A 18 -23.84 8.44 -19.81
N GLY A 19 -24.64 9.25 -19.14
CA GLY A 19 -26.03 9.54 -19.45
C GLY A 19 -27.02 8.35 -19.39
N ARG A 20 -26.56 7.18 -18.91
CA ARG A 20 -27.38 5.99 -18.69
C ARG A 20 -27.57 5.75 -17.19
N SER A 21 -28.24 6.69 -16.50
CA SER A 21 -28.62 6.50 -15.11
C SER A 21 -29.45 5.22 -14.95
N GLY A 22 -29.04 4.36 -14.02
CA GLY A 22 -29.75 3.13 -13.66
C GLY A 22 -29.09 1.81 -14.06
N LEU A 23 -27.98 1.83 -14.87
CA LEU A 23 -27.23 0.61 -15.19
C LEU A 23 -26.03 0.36 -14.28
N VAL A 24 -25.49 1.41 -13.65
CA VAL A 24 -24.32 1.36 -12.79
C VAL A 24 -24.74 1.65 -11.36
N LEU A 25 -24.10 0.99 -10.40
CA LEU A 25 -24.34 1.30 -8.98
C LEU A 25 -23.97 2.76 -8.71
N PRO A 26 -24.82 3.55 -8.00
CA PRO A 26 -24.54 4.96 -7.73
C PRO A 26 -23.19 5.22 -7.05
N SER A 27 -22.76 4.29 -6.19
CA SER A 27 -21.44 4.35 -5.54
C SER A 27 -20.27 4.16 -6.52
N VAL A 28 -20.47 3.42 -7.61
CA VAL A 28 -19.47 3.20 -8.66
C VAL A 28 -19.39 4.39 -9.62
N GLU A 29 -20.51 5.08 -9.88
CA GLU A 29 -20.52 6.31 -10.70
C GLU A 29 -19.62 7.41 -10.15
N THR A 30 -19.39 7.43 -8.83
CA THR A 30 -18.52 8.41 -8.16
C THR A 30 -17.03 8.02 -8.14
N LEU A 31 -16.68 6.80 -8.59
CA LEU A 31 -15.32 6.32 -8.60
C LEU A 31 -14.55 6.88 -9.80
N ALA A 32 -13.45 7.56 -9.53
CA ALA A 32 -12.42 7.82 -10.53
C ALA A 32 -11.56 6.56 -10.72
N PRO A 33 -11.21 6.19 -11.97
CA PRO A 33 -10.25 5.13 -12.22
C PRO A 33 -8.92 5.40 -11.50
N TYR A 34 -8.32 4.34 -10.97
CA TYR A 34 -6.99 4.47 -10.37
C TYR A 34 -5.95 4.80 -11.44
N GLU A 35 -5.33 5.97 -11.31
CA GLU A 35 -4.20 6.35 -12.16
C GLU A 35 -2.90 5.84 -11.55
N GLY A 36 -2.20 4.95 -12.25
CA GLY A 36 -0.85 4.50 -11.90
C GLY A 36 0.19 5.61 -12.07
N GLY A 37 1.43 5.35 -11.67
CA GLY A 37 2.57 6.19 -12.11
C GLY A 37 2.76 6.05 -13.63
N LYS A 38 3.10 7.15 -14.33
CA LYS A 38 3.30 7.15 -15.79
C LYS A 38 4.33 6.04 -16.18
N PRO A 39 4.03 5.17 -17.17
CA PRO A 39 5.01 4.21 -17.70
C PRO A 39 6.22 4.89 -18.37
N LEU A 40 7.39 4.27 -18.27
CA LEU A 40 8.61 4.80 -18.92
C LEU A 40 8.47 4.91 -20.45
N GLU A 41 7.83 3.93 -21.07
CA GLU A 41 7.58 3.90 -22.52
C GLU A 41 6.64 5.03 -22.97
N GLU A 42 5.65 5.37 -22.14
CA GLU A 42 4.73 6.48 -22.40
C GLU A 42 5.47 7.82 -22.30
N LEU A 43 6.33 7.97 -21.28
CA LEU A 43 7.15 9.17 -21.16
C LEU A 43 8.09 9.34 -22.37
N ALA A 44 8.73 8.25 -22.81
CA ALA A 44 9.60 8.27 -23.99
C ALA A 44 8.85 8.70 -25.25
N ARG A 45 7.61 8.24 -25.46
CA ARG A 45 6.76 8.62 -26.59
C ARG A 45 6.36 10.10 -26.56
N GLU A 46 6.00 10.62 -25.38
CA GLU A 46 5.46 11.98 -25.25
C GLU A 46 6.53 13.05 -25.20
N TYR A 47 7.65 12.76 -24.54
CA TYR A 47 8.68 13.76 -24.24
C TYR A 47 10.03 13.47 -24.92
N GLY A 48 10.19 12.33 -25.61
CA GLY A 48 11.44 11.94 -26.26
C GLY A 48 12.56 11.55 -25.29
N VAL A 49 12.25 11.33 -24.01
CA VAL A 49 13.25 11.01 -22.96
C VAL A 49 13.37 9.50 -22.82
N THR A 50 14.53 8.95 -23.17
CA THR A 50 14.78 7.50 -23.16
C THR A 50 15.52 6.99 -21.92
N ASP A 51 16.16 7.88 -21.14
CA ASP A 51 16.94 7.54 -19.94
C ASP A 51 16.23 7.94 -18.63
N ALA A 52 14.90 7.98 -18.64
CA ALA A 52 14.08 8.40 -17.52
C ALA A 52 14.22 7.50 -16.29
N VAL A 53 14.04 8.09 -15.10
CA VAL A 53 13.97 7.38 -13.83
C VAL A 53 12.54 7.41 -13.27
N LYS A 54 12.04 6.25 -12.79
CA LYS A 54 10.69 6.12 -12.26
C LYS A 54 10.73 5.97 -10.74
N LEU A 55 10.45 7.06 -10.04
CA LEU A 55 10.42 7.16 -8.58
C LEU A 55 8.99 7.40 -8.06
N ALA A 56 8.00 6.72 -8.66
CA ALA A 56 6.57 6.97 -8.48
C ALA A 56 5.79 5.84 -7.81
N SER A 57 6.24 4.58 -7.90
CA SER A 57 5.41 3.41 -7.57
C SER A 57 5.93 2.59 -6.39
N ASN A 58 6.93 3.10 -5.67
CA ASN A 58 7.51 2.45 -4.49
C ASN A 58 8.04 1.03 -4.82
N GLU A 59 8.62 0.89 -6.01
CA GLU A 59 9.28 -0.33 -6.47
C GLU A 59 10.65 -0.47 -5.80
N ASN A 60 11.20 -1.69 -5.72
CA ASN A 60 12.54 -1.91 -5.20
C ASN A 60 13.58 -1.59 -6.29
N PRO A 61 14.48 -0.61 -6.09
CA PRO A 61 15.46 -0.22 -7.13
C PRO A 61 16.54 -1.29 -7.40
N LEU A 62 16.71 -2.27 -6.51
CA LEU A 62 17.60 -3.41 -6.74
C LEU A 62 16.95 -4.51 -7.59
N GLY A 63 15.67 -4.36 -7.95
CA GLY A 63 14.91 -5.38 -8.67
C GLY A 63 14.45 -6.54 -7.76
N PRO A 64 14.03 -7.66 -8.37
CA PRO A 64 13.57 -8.84 -7.64
C PRO A 64 14.73 -9.63 -7.04
N SER A 65 14.43 -10.39 -5.96
CA SER A 65 15.35 -11.37 -5.40
C SER A 65 15.83 -12.34 -6.50
N PRO A 66 17.16 -12.57 -6.65
CA PRO A 66 17.69 -13.54 -7.60
C PRO A 66 17.15 -14.96 -7.42
N ARG A 67 16.94 -15.39 -6.15
CA ARG A 67 16.34 -16.70 -5.85
C ARG A 67 14.89 -16.77 -6.31
N ALA A 68 14.13 -15.67 -6.16
CA ALA A 68 12.75 -15.60 -6.64
C ALA A 68 12.68 -15.67 -8.18
N VAL A 69 13.60 -14.99 -8.88
CA VAL A 69 13.67 -15.04 -10.34
C VAL A 69 13.95 -16.46 -10.82
N GLU A 70 14.90 -17.16 -10.21
CA GLU A 70 15.23 -18.53 -10.58
C GLU A 70 14.06 -19.50 -10.30
N ALA A 71 13.41 -19.38 -9.15
CA ALA A 71 12.23 -20.19 -8.82
C ALA A 71 11.08 -19.97 -9.83
N ALA A 72 10.84 -18.73 -10.25
CA ALA A 72 9.83 -18.45 -11.28
C ALA A 72 10.24 -19.03 -12.65
N ARG A 73 11.50 -18.83 -13.05
CA ARG A 73 12.03 -19.29 -14.34
C ARG A 73 11.91 -20.80 -14.50
N SER A 74 12.19 -21.57 -13.43
CA SER A 74 12.12 -23.04 -13.47
C SER A 74 10.71 -23.60 -13.71
N LEU A 75 9.67 -22.76 -13.60
CA LEU A 75 8.26 -23.17 -13.76
C LEU A 75 7.60 -22.60 -15.03
N LEU A 76 8.33 -21.87 -15.87
CA LEU A 76 7.76 -21.25 -17.07
C LEU A 76 7.20 -22.29 -18.04
N ASP A 77 7.85 -23.45 -18.20
CA ASP A 77 7.41 -24.52 -19.08
C ASP A 77 6.10 -25.20 -18.61
N SER A 78 5.69 -24.93 -17.38
CA SER A 78 4.44 -25.43 -16.79
C SER A 78 3.33 -24.38 -16.76
N ALA A 79 3.49 -23.24 -17.46
CA ALA A 79 2.55 -22.11 -17.46
C ALA A 79 1.16 -22.46 -18.04
N ASN A 80 1.02 -23.59 -18.74
CA ASN A 80 -0.24 -24.12 -19.23
C ASN A 80 -1.11 -24.78 -18.13
N LEU A 81 -0.55 -25.01 -16.94
CA LEU A 81 -1.27 -25.62 -15.82
C LEU A 81 -1.80 -24.57 -14.84
N TYR A 82 -2.99 -24.82 -14.31
CA TYR A 82 -3.50 -24.01 -13.20
C TYR A 82 -2.59 -24.09 -11.99
N PRO A 83 -2.45 -23.00 -11.22
CA PRO A 83 -1.69 -23.02 -9.97
C PRO A 83 -2.37 -23.89 -8.90
N ASP A 84 -1.60 -24.23 -7.85
CA ASP A 84 -2.19 -24.74 -6.61
C ASP A 84 -3.12 -23.69 -6.02
N GLY A 85 -4.44 -23.98 -6.06
CA GLY A 85 -5.46 -23.08 -5.53
C GLY A 85 -5.38 -22.86 -4.01
N ALA A 86 -4.74 -23.79 -3.28
CA ALA A 86 -4.48 -23.67 -1.85
C ALA A 86 -3.20 -22.89 -1.55
N ALA A 87 -2.31 -22.69 -2.54
CA ALA A 87 -0.98 -22.11 -2.38
C ALA A 87 -0.21 -22.76 -1.20
N TYR A 88 -0.26 -24.09 -1.11
CA TYR A 88 0.18 -24.85 0.07
C TYR A 88 1.60 -24.49 0.49
N ARG A 89 2.57 -24.59 -0.43
CA ARG A 89 4.00 -24.36 -0.12
C ARG A 89 4.27 -22.92 0.34
N LEU A 90 3.62 -21.95 -0.28
CA LEU A 90 3.79 -20.55 0.11
C LEU A 90 3.16 -20.29 1.48
N ARG A 91 1.95 -20.79 1.74
CA ARG A 91 1.29 -20.65 3.04
C ARG A 91 2.05 -21.36 4.16
N GLU A 92 2.57 -22.55 3.91
CA GLU A 92 3.44 -23.27 4.86
C GLU A 92 4.70 -22.46 5.20
N ARG A 93 5.34 -21.87 4.18
CA ARG A 93 6.54 -21.04 4.40
C ARG A 93 6.22 -19.78 5.20
N ILE A 94 5.11 -19.10 4.91
CA ILE A 94 4.64 -17.93 5.66
C ILE A 94 4.27 -18.32 7.10
N ALA A 95 3.54 -19.41 7.29
CA ALA A 95 3.14 -19.89 8.60
C ALA A 95 4.36 -20.19 9.49
N ARG A 96 5.39 -20.82 8.94
CA ARG A 96 6.65 -21.08 9.62
C ARG A 96 7.42 -19.80 9.95
N GLU A 97 7.44 -18.81 9.03
CA GLU A 97 8.08 -17.51 9.25
C GLU A 97 7.51 -16.81 10.50
N HIS A 98 6.19 -16.88 10.67
CA HIS A 98 5.49 -16.14 11.71
C HIS A 98 5.09 -16.98 12.92
N GLY A 99 5.38 -18.28 12.92
CA GLY A 99 5.03 -19.18 14.02
C GLY A 99 3.52 -19.34 14.22
N VAL A 100 2.75 -19.39 13.10
CA VAL A 100 1.28 -19.48 13.11
C VAL A 100 0.80 -20.73 12.36
N GLY A 101 -0.48 -21.08 12.49
CA GLY A 101 -1.10 -22.14 11.74
C GLY A 101 -1.28 -21.79 10.25
N MET A 102 -1.24 -22.79 9.38
CA MET A 102 -1.51 -22.57 7.95
C MET A 102 -2.94 -22.08 7.69
N ASP A 103 -3.87 -22.44 8.53
CA ASP A 103 -5.27 -22.01 8.48
C ASP A 103 -5.46 -20.53 8.86
N GLU A 104 -4.45 -19.93 9.50
CA GLU A 104 -4.40 -18.50 9.80
C GLU A 104 -3.84 -17.65 8.63
N VAL A 105 -3.36 -18.29 7.56
CA VAL A 105 -2.72 -17.63 6.41
C VAL A 105 -3.57 -17.72 5.16
N ILE A 106 -3.77 -16.59 4.47
CA ILE A 106 -4.32 -16.55 3.11
C ILE A 106 -3.43 -15.69 2.21
N VAL A 107 -3.22 -16.14 0.97
CA VAL A 107 -2.48 -15.41 -0.06
C VAL A 107 -3.43 -14.76 -1.06
N GLY A 108 -3.03 -13.61 -1.60
CA GLY A 108 -3.81 -12.85 -2.56
C GLY A 108 -2.98 -12.30 -3.72
N ASN A 109 -3.66 -11.86 -4.77
CA ASN A 109 -3.08 -11.19 -5.93
C ASN A 109 -2.59 -9.77 -5.55
N GLY A 110 -1.51 -9.72 -4.76
CA GLY A 110 -1.06 -8.56 -4.01
C GLY A 110 -1.92 -8.30 -2.76
N SER A 111 -1.46 -7.39 -1.91
CA SER A 111 -2.26 -6.94 -0.76
C SER A 111 -3.58 -6.27 -1.17
N ASN A 112 -3.65 -5.68 -2.37
CA ASN A 112 -4.87 -5.05 -2.88
C ASN A 112 -6.07 -6.00 -2.90
N GLU A 113 -5.90 -7.22 -3.43
CA GLU A 113 -6.99 -8.21 -3.43
C GLU A 113 -7.41 -8.54 -1.99
N LEU A 114 -6.45 -8.70 -1.08
CA LEU A 114 -6.77 -9.03 0.31
C LEU A 114 -7.58 -7.92 0.98
N LEU A 115 -7.20 -6.65 0.76
CA LEU A 115 -7.93 -5.49 1.29
C LEU A 115 -9.36 -5.42 0.72
N ASP A 116 -9.53 -5.72 -0.56
CA ASP A 116 -10.84 -5.80 -1.21
C ASP A 116 -11.68 -6.96 -0.64
N LEU A 117 -11.05 -8.13 -0.45
CA LEU A 117 -11.71 -9.29 0.14
C LEU A 117 -12.26 -9.06 1.54
N PHE A 118 -11.60 -8.22 2.37
CA PHE A 118 -12.15 -7.83 3.68
C PHE A 118 -13.49 -7.13 3.54
N VAL A 119 -13.60 -6.16 2.65
CA VAL A 119 -14.85 -5.44 2.41
C VAL A 119 -15.90 -6.40 1.85
N LYS A 120 -15.54 -7.18 0.82
CA LYS A 120 -16.42 -8.15 0.16
C LYS A 120 -16.98 -9.22 1.11
N ALA A 121 -16.16 -9.69 2.07
CA ALA A 121 -16.54 -10.77 2.98
C ALA A 121 -17.31 -10.30 4.22
N PHE A 122 -16.99 -9.10 4.74
CA PHE A 122 -17.40 -8.72 6.08
C PHE A 122 -18.28 -7.47 6.14
N ALA A 123 -18.46 -6.72 5.02
CA ALA A 123 -19.21 -5.49 5.05
C ALA A 123 -20.28 -5.42 3.95
N THR A 124 -21.43 -4.86 4.29
CA THR A 124 -22.53 -4.53 3.40
C THR A 124 -22.88 -3.04 3.56
N ARG A 125 -23.86 -2.54 2.81
CA ARG A 125 -24.36 -1.15 2.95
C ARG A 125 -24.92 -0.81 4.35
N GLU A 126 -25.19 -1.83 5.17
CA GLU A 126 -25.68 -1.66 6.55
C GLU A 126 -24.53 -1.54 7.56
N HIS A 127 -23.32 -1.85 7.12
CA HIS A 127 -22.11 -1.75 7.93
C HIS A 127 -21.36 -0.45 7.65
N HIS A 128 -20.30 -0.24 8.42
CA HIS A 128 -19.49 0.97 8.35
C HIS A 128 -17.99 0.58 8.39
N ILE A 129 -17.16 1.38 7.72
CA ILE A 129 -15.70 1.20 7.66
C ILE A 129 -15.02 2.48 8.16
N VAL A 130 -13.92 2.33 8.91
CA VAL A 130 -13.07 3.45 9.34
C VAL A 130 -11.68 3.30 8.76
N PHE A 131 -11.14 4.36 8.20
CA PHE A 131 -9.74 4.48 7.78
C PHE A 131 -9.29 5.94 7.84
N ALA A 132 -7.98 6.20 7.80
CA ALA A 132 -7.46 7.56 7.74
C ALA A 132 -7.36 8.08 6.31
N GLU A 133 -7.39 9.41 6.12
CA GLU A 133 -7.23 10.06 4.83
C GLU A 133 -6.38 11.34 4.92
N PRO A 134 -5.38 11.53 4.04
CA PRO A 134 -4.97 10.64 2.95
C PRO A 134 -4.28 9.36 3.45
N SER A 135 -4.69 8.22 2.90
CA SER A 135 -4.08 6.92 3.13
C SER A 135 -4.15 6.09 1.84
N PHE A 136 -3.97 4.77 1.93
CA PHE A 136 -3.98 3.93 0.75
C PHE A 136 -5.38 3.91 0.11
N VAL A 137 -5.44 4.36 -1.14
CA VAL A 137 -6.68 4.62 -1.86
C VAL A 137 -7.62 3.41 -2.00
N VAL A 138 -7.09 2.19 -1.91
CA VAL A 138 -7.86 0.94 -2.04
C VAL A 138 -8.94 0.82 -0.97
N TYR A 139 -8.74 1.34 0.24
CA TYR A 139 -9.78 1.32 1.28
C TYR A 139 -11.05 2.05 0.82
N ARG A 140 -10.88 3.27 0.28
CA ARG A 140 -11.99 4.06 -0.27
C ARG A 140 -12.59 3.40 -1.51
N ILE A 141 -11.76 2.93 -2.44
CA ILE A 141 -12.21 2.30 -3.68
C ILE A 141 -13.08 1.08 -3.36
N SER A 142 -12.63 0.18 -2.50
CA SER A 142 -13.38 -1.01 -2.12
C SER A 142 -14.67 -0.66 -1.37
N ALA A 143 -14.63 0.31 -0.44
CA ALA A 143 -15.85 0.75 0.26
C ALA A 143 -16.90 1.25 -0.73
N LEU A 144 -16.52 2.11 -1.68
CA LEU A 144 -17.43 2.64 -2.72
C LEU A 144 -17.89 1.55 -3.69
N ALA A 145 -17.00 0.66 -4.13
CA ALA A 145 -17.34 -0.43 -5.07
C ALA A 145 -18.43 -1.36 -4.52
N TYR A 146 -18.42 -1.61 -3.20
CA TYR A 146 -19.44 -2.43 -2.54
C TYR A 146 -20.58 -1.60 -1.90
N GLY A 147 -20.55 -0.27 -2.04
CA GLY A 147 -21.57 0.62 -1.48
C GLY A 147 -21.61 0.63 0.04
N VAL A 148 -20.45 0.44 0.69
CA VAL A 148 -20.33 0.42 2.15
C VAL A 148 -20.04 1.83 2.66
N PRO A 149 -20.83 2.37 3.61
CA PRO A 149 -20.55 3.63 4.27
C PRO A 149 -19.22 3.62 5.00
N PHE A 150 -18.54 4.78 5.05
CA PHE A 150 -17.25 4.87 5.72
C PHE A 150 -17.03 6.25 6.35
N THR A 151 -16.14 6.30 7.34
CA THR A 151 -15.56 7.54 7.86
C THR A 151 -14.08 7.57 7.52
N ALA A 152 -13.71 8.58 6.73
CA ALA A 152 -12.30 8.91 6.47
C ALA A 152 -11.84 9.93 7.52
N VAL A 153 -10.96 9.51 8.43
CA VAL A 153 -10.46 10.34 9.52
C VAL A 153 -9.26 11.15 9.03
N PRO A 154 -9.25 12.48 9.14
CA PRO A 154 -8.11 13.30 8.74
C PRO A 154 -6.83 12.92 9.49
N LEU A 155 -5.69 12.98 8.81
CA LEU A 155 -4.39 12.85 9.45
C LEU A 155 -4.10 14.05 10.35
N GLN A 156 -3.39 13.83 11.46
CA GLN A 156 -2.81 14.86 12.28
C GLN A 156 -1.30 14.95 12.00
N ALA A 157 -0.82 16.10 11.54
CA ALA A 157 0.58 16.29 11.13
C ALA A 157 1.08 15.14 10.20
N LEU A 158 0.29 14.80 9.17
CA LEU A 158 0.55 13.73 8.21
C LEU A 158 0.59 12.30 8.80
N THR A 159 0.23 12.11 10.06
CA THR A 159 0.22 10.82 10.77
C THR A 159 -1.21 10.41 11.13
N HIS A 160 -1.49 9.14 11.22
CA HIS A 160 -2.78 8.62 11.66
C HIS A 160 -3.13 9.12 13.05
N ASP A 161 -4.31 9.71 13.22
CA ASP A 161 -4.89 10.03 14.52
C ASP A 161 -5.68 8.82 15.04
N LEU A 162 -4.98 7.89 15.69
CA LEU A 162 -5.60 6.66 16.19
C LEU A 162 -6.70 6.92 17.23
N PRO A 163 -6.58 7.89 18.16
CA PRO A 163 -7.69 8.28 19.04
C PRO A 163 -8.94 8.74 18.27
N ALA A 164 -8.77 9.58 17.24
CA ALA A 164 -9.89 10.02 16.40
C ALA A 164 -10.47 8.86 15.58
N MET A 165 -9.63 7.93 15.11
CA MET A 165 -10.08 6.71 14.41
C MET A 165 -10.90 5.80 15.35
N ALA A 166 -10.48 5.62 16.60
CA ALA A 166 -11.24 4.87 17.60
C ALA A 166 -12.58 5.55 17.91
N ALA A 167 -12.59 6.89 18.05
CA ALA A 167 -13.81 7.67 18.30
C ALA A 167 -14.79 7.68 17.11
N ALA A 168 -14.30 7.42 15.88
CA ALA A 168 -15.14 7.29 14.68
C ALA A 168 -15.85 5.93 14.56
N VAL A 169 -15.51 4.97 15.41
CA VAL A 169 -16.16 3.66 15.45
C VAL A 169 -17.60 3.80 15.96
N THR A 170 -18.53 3.19 15.25
CA THR A 170 -19.96 3.16 15.58
C THR A 170 -20.42 1.72 15.81
N PRO A 171 -21.63 1.48 16.33
CA PRO A 171 -22.19 0.12 16.43
C PRO A 171 -22.29 -0.63 15.10
N HIS A 172 -22.31 0.09 13.99
CA HIS A 172 -22.33 -0.47 12.64
C HIS A 172 -20.93 -0.72 12.05
N THR A 173 -19.88 -0.27 12.73
CA THR A 173 -18.50 -0.42 12.23
C THR A 173 -18.10 -1.89 12.23
N ARG A 174 -17.67 -2.38 11.05
CA ARG A 174 -17.21 -3.76 10.86
C ARG A 174 -15.72 -3.86 10.63
N LEU A 175 -15.13 -2.87 9.94
CA LEU A 175 -13.73 -2.86 9.55
C LEU A 175 -13.06 -1.54 9.96
N LEU A 176 -11.85 -1.63 10.48
CA LEU A 176 -10.96 -0.49 10.73
C LEU A 176 -9.61 -0.80 10.09
N PHE A 177 -9.19 0.01 9.09
CA PHE A 177 -7.91 -0.14 8.39
C PHE A 177 -6.88 0.84 8.93
N VAL A 178 -5.68 0.33 9.24
CA VAL A 178 -4.54 1.14 9.70
C VAL A 178 -3.34 0.79 8.83
N ALA A 179 -2.92 1.72 7.95
CA ALA A 179 -1.68 1.58 7.19
C ALA A 179 -0.48 2.04 8.04
N ASN A 180 0.44 1.14 8.34
CA ASN A 180 1.62 1.46 9.15
C ASN A 180 2.88 0.75 8.64
N PRO A 181 3.80 1.46 7.97
CA PRO A 181 3.83 2.90 7.63
C PRO A 181 2.71 3.32 6.68
N ASN A 182 2.23 4.56 6.83
CA ASN A 182 1.17 5.08 5.96
C ASN A 182 1.69 5.39 4.55
N ASN A 183 0.88 5.15 3.55
CA ASN A 183 1.06 5.60 2.18
C ASN A 183 -0.09 6.57 1.84
N PRO A 184 0.17 7.88 1.52
CA PRO A 184 1.40 8.36 0.89
C PRO A 184 2.41 9.07 1.79
N THR A 185 2.21 9.14 3.10
CA THR A 185 3.00 10.02 3.97
C THR A 185 4.35 9.42 4.41
N GLY A 186 4.43 8.09 4.50
CA GLY A 186 5.59 7.38 5.04
C GLY A 186 5.66 7.37 6.57
N THR A 187 4.83 8.17 7.24
CA THR A 187 4.79 8.28 8.69
C THR A 187 4.30 6.99 9.35
N HIS A 188 4.64 6.80 10.61
CA HIS A 188 4.19 5.66 11.38
C HIS A 188 3.53 6.07 12.70
N VAL A 189 2.79 5.16 13.27
CA VAL A 189 2.29 5.21 14.65
C VAL A 189 3.05 4.19 15.49
N GLY A 190 3.49 4.59 16.68
CA GLY A 190 4.29 3.76 17.56
C GLY A 190 3.50 2.66 18.25
N GLN A 191 4.22 1.67 18.81
CA GLN A 191 3.63 0.47 19.41
C GLN A 191 2.61 0.79 20.51
N ALA A 192 2.91 1.70 21.43
CA ALA A 192 1.99 2.03 22.53
C ALA A 192 0.64 2.58 22.03
N ALA A 193 0.66 3.38 20.94
CA ALA A 193 -0.56 3.92 20.34
C ALA A 193 -1.38 2.82 19.64
N VAL A 194 -0.72 1.88 18.95
CA VAL A 194 -1.39 0.74 18.33
C VAL A 194 -1.99 -0.19 19.38
N GLU A 195 -1.23 -0.53 20.43
CA GLU A 195 -1.76 -1.35 21.54
C GLU A 195 -2.99 -0.73 22.19
N LYS A 196 -2.96 0.58 22.40
CA LYS A 196 -4.10 1.31 22.95
C LYS A 196 -5.31 1.19 22.03
N LEU A 197 -5.14 1.44 20.72
CA LEU A 197 -6.20 1.28 19.74
C LEU A 197 -6.81 -0.13 19.77
N LEU A 198 -5.97 -1.18 19.79
CA LEU A 198 -6.41 -2.57 19.79
C LEU A 198 -7.25 -2.94 21.02
N ARG A 199 -7.00 -2.29 22.16
CA ARG A 199 -7.76 -2.49 23.40
C ARG A 199 -9.05 -1.66 23.45
N GLU A 200 -9.06 -0.44 22.88
CA GLU A 200 -10.19 0.49 22.95
C GLU A 200 -11.29 0.21 21.92
N VAL A 201 -10.89 -0.25 20.72
CA VAL A 201 -11.88 -0.56 19.66
C VAL A 201 -12.74 -1.75 20.07
N PRO A 202 -14.09 -1.69 19.93
CA PRO A 202 -14.99 -2.77 20.28
C PRO A 202 -14.58 -4.12 19.69
N PRO A 203 -14.73 -5.25 20.42
CA PRO A 203 -14.21 -6.57 19.99
C PRO A 203 -14.85 -7.09 18.70
N ASP A 204 -16.03 -6.59 18.31
CA ASP A 204 -16.72 -7.00 17.07
C ASP A 204 -16.12 -6.40 15.81
N VAL A 205 -15.34 -5.33 15.94
CA VAL A 205 -14.67 -4.69 14.81
C VAL A 205 -13.44 -5.48 14.41
N ILE A 206 -13.30 -5.80 13.15
CA ILE A 206 -12.08 -6.38 12.58
C ILE A 206 -11.08 -5.24 12.35
N VAL A 207 -9.91 -5.31 12.98
CA VAL A 207 -8.81 -4.38 12.74
C VAL A 207 -7.85 -5.01 11.73
N VAL A 208 -7.52 -4.25 10.69
CA VAL A 208 -6.61 -4.67 9.63
C VAL A 208 -5.39 -3.75 9.65
N MET A 209 -4.25 -4.27 10.08
CA MET A 209 -2.96 -3.60 10.01
C MET A 209 -2.34 -3.84 8.64
N ASP A 210 -2.28 -2.82 7.80
CA ASP A 210 -1.63 -2.88 6.49
C ASP A 210 -0.16 -2.50 6.64
N GLU A 211 0.69 -3.50 6.67
CA GLU A 211 2.12 -3.41 6.87
C GLU A 211 2.91 -3.59 5.56
N ALA A 212 2.43 -3.03 4.46
CA ALA A 212 3.06 -3.19 3.14
C ALA A 212 4.53 -2.71 3.08
N TYR A 213 5.01 -1.96 4.07
CA TYR A 213 6.36 -1.39 4.11
C TYR A 213 7.15 -1.77 5.36
N ILE A 214 6.66 -2.73 6.16
CA ILE A 214 7.24 -3.07 7.47
C ILE A 214 8.74 -3.41 7.41
N GLU A 215 9.18 -4.09 6.37
CA GLU A 215 10.57 -4.53 6.24
C GLU A 215 11.55 -3.35 6.10
N TYR A 216 11.07 -2.15 5.73
CA TYR A 216 11.87 -0.93 5.65
C TYR A 216 11.88 -0.12 6.95
N ALA A 217 10.94 -0.39 7.88
CA ALA A 217 10.83 0.35 9.11
C ALA A 217 12.04 0.10 10.04
N ASP A 218 12.54 1.18 10.64
CA ASP A 218 13.71 1.18 11.52
C ASP A 218 13.53 2.01 12.79
N ALA A 219 12.35 2.60 13.02
CA ALA A 219 12.04 3.30 14.26
C ALA A 219 11.98 2.32 15.44
N ALA A 220 12.58 2.72 16.56
CA ALA A 220 12.68 1.87 17.74
C ALA A 220 11.31 1.52 18.37
N ASP A 221 10.31 2.38 18.18
CA ASP A 221 8.94 2.21 18.66
C ASP A 221 7.99 1.64 17.61
N PHE A 222 8.51 1.20 16.44
CA PHE A 222 7.66 0.63 15.39
C PHE A 222 7.02 -0.68 15.87
N PRO A 223 5.68 -0.84 15.78
CA PRO A 223 5.01 -2.04 16.27
C PRO A 223 5.28 -3.26 15.40
N ASP A 224 5.44 -4.41 16.02
CA ASP A 224 5.31 -5.70 15.35
C ASP A 224 3.88 -6.21 15.55
N SER A 225 2.99 -5.93 14.60
CA SER A 225 1.57 -6.30 14.73
C SER A 225 1.35 -7.82 14.77
N MET A 226 2.29 -8.62 14.25
CA MET A 226 2.25 -10.08 14.39
C MET A 226 2.32 -10.51 15.86
N ARG A 227 3.17 -9.83 16.66
CA ARG A 227 3.28 -10.08 18.10
C ARG A 227 2.10 -9.52 18.88
N LEU A 228 1.42 -8.50 18.36
CA LEU A 228 0.27 -7.87 19.02
C LEU A 228 -1.05 -8.64 18.83
N ARG A 229 -1.06 -9.71 18.04
CA ARG A 229 -2.27 -10.52 17.78
C ARG A 229 -2.89 -11.10 19.04
N HIS A 230 -2.13 -11.33 20.09
CA HIS A 230 -2.65 -11.79 21.39
C HIS A 230 -3.54 -10.76 22.10
N LEU A 231 -3.45 -9.47 21.75
CA LEU A 231 -4.26 -8.40 22.34
C LEU A 231 -5.68 -8.34 21.79
N ARG A 232 -5.90 -8.94 20.61
CA ARG A 232 -7.17 -8.84 19.92
C ARG A 232 -7.42 -10.04 19.01
N GLU A 233 -8.50 -10.77 19.25
CA GLU A 233 -8.89 -11.94 18.46
C GLU A 233 -9.11 -11.59 16.98
N ARG A 234 -9.75 -10.43 16.68
CA ARG A 234 -10.09 -10.02 15.32
C ARG A 234 -9.06 -9.04 14.75
N LEU A 235 -7.78 -9.39 14.85
CA LEU A 235 -6.68 -8.66 14.25
C LEU A 235 -6.16 -9.41 13.03
N PHE A 236 -6.08 -8.69 11.89
CA PHE A 236 -5.39 -9.15 10.70
C PHE A 236 -4.16 -8.30 10.42
N VAL A 237 -3.11 -8.93 9.93
CA VAL A 237 -1.88 -8.28 9.47
C VAL A 237 -1.71 -8.57 8.00
N VAL A 238 -1.71 -7.54 7.16
CA VAL A 238 -1.56 -7.64 5.71
C VAL A 238 -0.15 -7.25 5.30
N ARG A 239 0.53 -8.06 4.50
CA ARG A 239 1.87 -7.81 3.96
C ARG A 239 1.93 -8.12 2.46
N THR A 240 2.98 -7.65 1.79
CA THR A 240 3.12 -7.80 0.33
C THR A 240 4.54 -8.16 -0.07
N PHE A 241 4.68 -8.92 -1.15
CA PHE A 241 5.96 -9.17 -1.79
C PHE A 241 6.33 -8.10 -2.84
N SER A 242 5.44 -7.12 -3.05
CA SER A 242 5.63 -6.07 -4.07
C SER A 242 6.72 -5.07 -3.74
N LYS A 243 7.13 -4.94 -2.45
CA LYS A 243 8.03 -3.86 -2.00
C LYS A 243 9.44 -4.40 -1.82
N ILE A 244 9.86 -4.75 -0.62
CA ILE A 244 11.25 -5.13 -0.35
C ILE A 244 11.71 -6.36 -1.13
N TYR A 245 10.83 -7.29 -1.42
CA TYR A 245 11.15 -8.49 -2.18
C TYR A 245 11.25 -8.27 -3.70
N GLY A 246 10.87 -7.07 -4.19
CA GLY A 246 10.97 -6.70 -5.61
C GLY A 246 10.01 -7.44 -6.55
N LEU A 247 8.91 -8.01 -6.04
CA LEU A 247 7.98 -8.84 -6.83
C LEU A 247 6.70 -8.10 -7.23
N ALA A 248 6.76 -6.78 -7.40
CA ALA A 248 5.58 -5.96 -7.71
C ALA A 248 4.81 -6.45 -8.96
N GLY A 249 5.53 -6.87 -10.00
CA GLY A 249 4.95 -7.39 -11.25
C GLY A 249 4.30 -8.77 -11.12
N LEU A 250 4.68 -9.57 -10.13
CA LEU A 250 4.11 -10.92 -9.92
C LEU A 250 2.81 -10.90 -9.14
N ARG A 251 2.43 -9.78 -8.54
CA ARG A 251 1.15 -9.62 -7.86
C ARG A 251 0.92 -10.66 -6.76
N VAL A 252 1.71 -10.66 -5.70
CA VAL A 252 1.53 -11.57 -4.56
C VAL A 252 1.66 -10.85 -3.23
N GLY A 253 0.77 -11.18 -2.31
CA GLY A 253 0.74 -10.71 -0.94
C GLY A 253 0.05 -11.74 -0.04
N TYR A 254 0.03 -11.50 1.25
CA TYR A 254 -0.61 -12.37 2.22
C TYR A 254 -1.21 -11.60 3.39
N THR A 255 -2.14 -12.23 4.08
CA THR A 255 -2.58 -11.77 5.40
C THR A 255 -2.57 -12.93 6.38
N VAL A 256 -2.31 -12.60 7.63
CA VAL A 256 -2.40 -13.50 8.78
C VAL A 256 -3.49 -12.98 9.72
N GLY A 257 -4.37 -13.86 10.13
CA GLY A 257 -5.48 -13.52 11.02
C GLY A 257 -6.12 -14.76 11.64
N PRO A 258 -7.21 -14.65 12.39
CA PRO A 258 -7.86 -15.78 13.02
C PRO A 258 -8.38 -16.78 11.97
N ALA A 259 -8.08 -18.07 12.15
CA ALA A 259 -8.40 -19.15 11.23
C ALA A 259 -9.89 -19.18 10.84
N SER A 260 -10.78 -18.94 11.80
CA SER A 260 -12.23 -18.87 11.58
C SER A 260 -12.62 -17.81 10.56
N LEU A 261 -11.98 -16.63 10.58
CA LEU A 261 -12.27 -15.53 9.67
C LEU A 261 -11.51 -15.66 8.34
N VAL A 262 -10.29 -16.21 8.35
CA VAL A 262 -9.55 -16.57 7.12
C VAL A 262 -10.36 -17.55 6.26
N GLY A 263 -11.08 -18.47 6.89
CA GLY A 263 -11.99 -19.38 6.20
C GLY A 263 -13.06 -18.65 5.36
N TYR A 264 -13.59 -17.54 5.84
CA TYR A 264 -14.57 -16.72 5.07
C TYR A 264 -13.92 -15.97 3.92
N LEU A 265 -12.73 -15.42 4.10
CA LEU A 265 -11.97 -14.81 3.00
C LEU A 265 -11.71 -15.81 1.87
N ASN A 266 -11.38 -17.06 2.21
CA ASN A 266 -11.17 -18.13 1.23
C ASN A 266 -12.44 -18.48 0.43
N ARG A 267 -13.64 -18.27 0.96
CA ARG A 267 -14.91 -18.53 0.25
C ARG A 267 -15.21 -17.50 -0.84
N VAL A 268 -14.68 -16.28 -0.72
CA VAL A 268 -15.02 -15.17 -1.61
C VAL A 268 -13.88 -14.75 -2.56
N ARG A 269 -12.66 -15.28 -2.36
CA ARG A 269 -11.55 -15.04 -3.28
C ARG A 269 -11.78 -15.72 -4.63
N ALA A 270 -11.18 -15.19 -5.69
CA ALA A 270 -11.21 -15.84 -7.00
C ALA A 270 -10.48 -17.20 -6.95
N PRO A 271 -10.99 -18.25 -7.64
CA PRO A 271 -10.22 -19.47 -7.84
C PRO A 271 -8.87 -19.18 -8.50
N PHE A 272 -7.80 -19.83 -8.05
CA PHE A 272 -6.46 -19.72 -8.64
C PHE A 272 -5.92 -18.28 -8.72
N ASN A 273 -6.25 -17.44 -7.75
CA ASN A 273 -5.99 -16.01 -7.72
C ASN A 273 -4.50 -15.62 -7.74
N VAL A 274 -3.59 -16.52 -7.36
CA VAL A 274 -2.13 -16.29 -7.37
C VAL A 274 -1.48 -17.30 -8.30
N SER A 275 -0.75 -16.82 -9.29
CA SER A 275 -0.11 -17.67 -10.30
C SER A 275 0.97 -18.59 -9.70
N THR A 276 1.26 -19.72 -10.35
CA THR A 276 2.32 -20.66 -9.97
C THR A 276 3.68 -19.97 -9.83
N LEU A 277 3.99 -19.08 -10.79
CA LEU A 277 5.25 -18.32 -10.79
C LEU A 277 5.34 -17.39 -9.57
N ALA A 278 4.25 -16.70 -9.25
CA ALA A 278 4.18 -15.80 -8.10
C ALA A 278 4.31 -16.56 -6.77
N GLN A 279 3.66 -17.71 -6.64
CA GLN A 279 3.76 -18.54 -5.43
C GLN A 279 5.19 -19.03 -5.20
N ALA A 280 5.84 -19.55 -6.23
CA ALA A 280 7.21 -20.06 -6.13
C ALA A 280 8.23 -18.94 -5.86
N ALA A 281 8.11 -17.83 -6.59
CA ALA A 281 8.97 -16.67 -6.40
C ALA A 281 8.84 -16.08 -4.97
N ALA A 282 7.61 -15.96 -4.46
CA ALA A 282 7.36 -15.45 -3.12
C ALA A 282 7.94 -16.36 -2.03
N ALA A 283 7.78 -17.68 -2.17
CA ALA A 283 8.36 -18.64 -1.23
C ALA A 283 9.90 -18.56 -1.22
N ALA A 284 10.53 -18.48 -2.40
CA ALA A 284 11.99 -18.36 -2.53
C ALA A 284 12.51 -17.00 -2.04
N ALA A 285 11.74 -15.91 -2.22
CA ALA A 285 12.10 -14.58 -1.74
C ALA A 285 12.17 -14.50 -0.21
N LEU A 286 11.33 -15.24 0.51
CA LEU A 286 11.39 -15.33 1.97
C LEU A 286 12.68 -15.99 2.48
N ASP A 287 13.34 -16.79 1.66
CA ASP A 287 14.61 -17.44 1.99
C ASP A 287 15.83 -16.61 1.54
N ASP A 288 15.63 -15.49 0.82
CA ASP A 288 16.69 -14.62 0.34
C ASP A 288 16.93 -13.44 1.31
N VAL A 289 17.39 -13.77 2.50
CA VAL A 289 17.66 -12.79 3.58
C VAL A 289 18.69 -11.75 3.13
N GLU A 290 19.67 -12.16 2.30
CA GLU A 290 20.71 -11.26 1.81
C GLU A 290 20.13 -10.15 0.93
N HIS A 291 19.23 -10.48 0.00
CA HIS A 291 18.55 -9.50 -0.85
C HIS A 291 17.71 -8.52 -0.03
N VAL A 292 16.97 -9.03 0.97
CA VAL A 292 16.20 -8.20 1.89
C VAL A 292 17.08 -7.24 2.66
N GLN A 293 18.19 -7.70 3.21
CA GLN A 293 19.16 -6.87 3.95
C GLN A 293 19.81 -5.81 3.05
N LYS A 294 20.22 -6.15 1.84
CA LYS A 294 20.76 -5.21 0.85
C LYS A 294 19.75 -4.12 0.52
N SER A 295 18.50 -4.51 0.24
CA SER A 295 17.42 -3.59 -0.08
C SER A 295 17.11 -2.65 1.10
N ARG A 296 17.04 -3.18 2.32
CA ARG A 296 16.83 -2.40 3.54
C ARG A 296 17.96 -1.40 3.79
N SER A 297 19.21 -1.85 3.69
CA SER A 297 20.39 -1.00 3.93
C SER A 297 20.52 0.11 2.88
N LEU A 298 20.26 -0.20 1.59
CA LEU A 298 20.21 0.81 0.54
C LEU A 298 19.14 1.85 0.85
N ASN A 299 17.92 1.41 1.13
CA ASN A 299 16.81 2.31 1.41
C ASN A 299 17.09 3.20 2.63
N GLN A 300 17.60 2.65 3.72
CA GLN A 300 17.89 3.40 4.94
C GLN A 300 18.90 4.51 4.68
N ARG A 301 20.03 4.19 4.01
CA ARG A 301 21.08 5.17 3.66
C ARG A 301 20.53 6.23 2.71
N GLU A 302 19.89 5.82 1.64
CA GLU A 302 19.44 6.74 0.60
C GLU A 302 18.23 7.57 1.05
N ARG A 303 17.32 7.01 1.86
CA ARG A 303 16.21 7.76 2.47
C ARG A 303 16.74 8.90 3.36
N ALA A 304 17.72 8.59 4.20
CA ALA A 304 18.36 9.61 5.04
C ALA A 304 19.04 10.70 4.20
N ARG A 305 19.82 10.31 3.17
CA ARG A 305 20.50 11.22 2.27
C ARG A 305 19.50 12.11 1.52
N VAL A 306 18.52 11.53 0.85
CA VAL A 306 17.52 12.28 0.08
C VAL A 306 16.73 13.23 0.99
N SER A 307 16.32 12.80 2.18
CA SER A 307 15.62 13.66 3.13
C SER A 307 16.47 14.84 3.57
N SER A 308 17.75 14.64 3.87
CA SER A 308 18.69 15.70 4.24
C SER A 308 18.91 16.68 3.09
N GLU A 309 19.10 16.18 1.87
CA GLU A 309 19.31 17.01 0.67
C GLU A 309 18.07 17.86 0.33
N LEU A 310 16.86 17.32 0.48
CA LEU A 310 15.61 18.06 0.29
C LEU A 310 15.44 19.13 1.37
N ALA A 311 15.74 18.81 2.63
CA ALA A 311 15.70 19.76 3.74
C ALA A 311 16.71 20.90 3.56
N ALA A 312 17.93 20.62 3.08
CA ALA A 312 18.95 21.63 2.76
C ALA A 312 18.48 22.61 1.66
N ARG A 313 17.55 22.19 0.80
CA ARG A 313 16.88 23.03 -0.20
C ARG A 313 15.69 23.83 0.37
N GLY A 314 15.48 23.79 1.67
CA GLY A 314 14.39 24.48 2.37
C GLY A 314 13.02 23.82 2.18
N LEU A 315 12.95 22.56 1.72
CA LEU A 315 11.72 21.79 1.57
C LEU A 315 11.39 21.04 2.85
N SER A 316 10.10 20.88 3.14
CA SER A 316 9.63 20.11 4.30
C SER A 316 9.43 18.66 3.90
N VAL A 317 10.11 17.72 4.57
CA VAL A 317 10.02 16.28 4.32
C VAL A 317 9.35 15.61 5.51
N ALA A 318 8.30 14.83 5.26
CA ALA A 318 7.67 14.03 6.30
C ALA A 318 8.63 12.90 6.77
N PRO A 319 8.71 12.61 8.08
CA PRO A 319 9.51 11.49 8.57
C PRO A 319 8.93 10.17 8.03
N SER A 320 9.76 9.40 7.34
CA SER A 320 9.31 8.18 6.66
C SER A 320 9.94 6.92 7.22
N GLN A 321 9.11 5.87 7.36
CA GLN A 321 9.50 4.50 7.69
C GLN A 321 9.29 3.55 6.48
N ALA A 322 9.07 4.11 5.26
CA ALA A 322 8.84 3.37 4.03
C ALA A 322 10.02 3.50 3.03
N ASN A 323 9.84 2.98 1.82
CA ASN A 323 10.79 3.16 0.72
C ASN A 323 10.48 4.38 -0.16
N PHE A 324 9.90 5.40 0.42
CA PHE A 324 9.62 6.68 -0.22
C PHE A 324 9.61 7.80 0.84
N VAL A 325 9.67 9.03 0.38
CA VAL A 325 9.45 10.23 1.20
C VAL A 325 8.29 11.03 0.62
N LEU A 326 7.59 11.77 1.48
CA LEU A 326 6.63 12.79 1.08
C LEU A 326 7.25 14.16 1.35
N VAL A 327 7.33 15.00 0.31
CA VAL A 327 7.95 16.33 0.39
C VAL A 327 6.96 17.42 -0.02
N ASP A 328 6.87 18.48 0.77
CA ASP A 328 6.17 19.71 0.40
C ASP A 328 7.08 20.58 -0.46
N VAL A 329 6.76 20.70 -1.75
CA VAL A 329 7.51 21.50 -2.72
C VAL A 329 7.08 22.97 -2.73
N LYS A 330 6.14 23.36 -1.85
CA LYS A 330 5.64 24.75 -1.65
C LYS A 330 5.07 25.40 -2.93
N ARG A 331 4.85 24.61 -3.94
CA ARG A 331 4.27 24.97 -5.25
C ARG A 331 3.18 23.93 -5.58
N PRO A 332 2.28 24.20 -6.53
CA PRO A 332 1.33 23.18 -7.01
C PRO A 332 2.08 21.93 -7.48
N ALA A 333 1.91 20.82 -6.75
CA ALA A 333 2.65 19.56 -6.97
C ALA A 333 2.47 19.02 -8.39
N ARG A 334 1.28 19.22 -8.99
CA ARG A 334 0.98 18.80 -10.36
C ARG A 334 1.87 19.53 -11.37
N ALA A 335 2.06 20.84 -11.22
CA ALA A 335 2.92 21.62 -12.11
C ALA A 335 4.39 21.20 -11.99
N VAL A 336 4.90 21.04 -10.75
CA VAL A 336 6.27 20.56 -10.52
C VAL A 336 6.46 19.15 -11.10
N TYR A 337 5.49 18.26 -10.95
CA TYR A 337 5.50 16.92 -11.55
C TYR A 337 5.63 16.98 -13.09
N GLU A 338 4.85 17.85 -13.76
CA GLU A 338 4.88 18.00 -15.22
C GLU A 338 6.23 18.54 -15.73
N GLU A 339 6.85 19.45 -14.96
CA GLU A 339 8.20 19.92 -15.24
C GLU A 339 9.26 18.82 -15.05
N LEU A 340 9.13 18.00 -13.99
CA LEU A 340 10.01 16.84 -13.74
C LEU A 340 9.89 15.77 -14.83
N LEU A 341 8.68 15.54 -15.38
CA LEU A 341 8.50 14.62 -16.52
C LEU A 341 9.36 15.03 -17.72
N LYS A 342 9.43 16.32 -18.05
CA LYS A 342 10.27 16.86 -19.14
C LYS A 342 11.75 16.65 -18.88
N LYS A 343 12.16 16.50 -17.60
CA LYS A 343 13.53 16.20 -17.17
C LYS A 343 13.79 14.70 -17.04
N GLY A 344 12.81 13.85 -17.39
CA GLY A 344 12.92 12.40 -17.30
C GLY A 344 12.83 11.84 -15.87
N VAL A 345 12.14 12.54 -14.97
CA VAL A 345 11.93 12.10 -13.60
C VAL A 345 10.43 11.94 -13.32
N ILE A 346 10.01 10.72 -13.00
CA ILE A 346 8.61 10.38 -12.71
C ILE A 346 8.45 10.23 -11.20
N VAL A 347 7.70 11.13 -10.56
CA VAL A 347 7.31 11.10 -9.14
C VAL A 347 5.79 11.00 -9.00
N ARG A 348 5.23 11.11 -7.79
CA ARG A 348 3.78 10.96 -7.58
C ARG A 348 3.15 12.18 -6.90
N PRO A 349 2.34 12.98 -7.59
CA PRO A 349 1.46 13.99 -6.99
C PRO A 349 0.15 13.34 -6.52
N PHE A 350 -0.55 14.01 -5.57
CA PHE A 350 -1.85 13.61 -5.07
C PHE A 350 -2.80 14.81 -5.03
N ALA A 351 -4.06 14.62 -5.44
CA ALA A 351 -5.07 15.67 -5.36
C ALA A 351 -5.37 16.10 -3.91
N THR A 352 -5.31 15.16 -2.97
CA THR A 352 -5.52 15.40 -1.54
C THR A 352 -4.35 16.11 -0.83
N LEU A 353 -3.20 16.23 -1.51
CA LEU A 353 -1.97 16.85 -1.00
C LEU A 353 -1.41 17.78 -2.08
N PRO A 354 -2.03 18.95 -2.33
CA PRO A 354 -1.85 19.75 -3.54
C PRO A 354 -0.44 20.34 -3.72
N THR A 355 0.37 20.40 -2.65
CA THR A 355 1.76 20.89 -2.70
C THR A 355 2.79 19.78 -2.47
N HIS A 356 2.36 18.54 -2.27
CA HIS A 356 3.27 17.46 -1.91
C HIS A 356 3.50 16.48 -3.06
N LEU A 357 4.73 16.02 -3.14
CA LEU A 357 5.15 14.93 -4.02
C LEU A 357 5.60 13.73 -3.17
N ARG A 358 5.12 12.54 -3.49
CA ARG A 358 5.71 11.30 -2.98
C ARG A 358 6.81 10.85 -3.93
N ILE A 359 7.98 10.62 -3.39
CA ILE A 359 9.20 10.26 -4.11
C ILE A 359 9.67 8.91 -3.60
N THR A 360 9.68 7.89 -4.45
CA THR A 360 10.28 6.58 -4.16
C THR A 360 11.78 6.74 -3.98
N ILE A 361 12.37 6.05 -3.02
CA ILE A 361 13.82 6.00 -2.84
C ILE A 361 14.40 5.03 -3.86
N GLY A 362 15.17 5.56 -4.79
CA GLY A 362 15.89 4.83 -5.83
C GLY A 362 17.30 4.43 -5.42
N THR A 363 18.08 4.02 -6.42
CA THR A 363 19.54 3.90 -6.32
C THR A 363 20.18 5.27 -6.11
N GLU A 364 21.45 5.30 -5.71
CA GLU A 364 22.22 6.55 -5.57
C GLU A 364 22.19 7.41 -6.85
N ARG A 365 22.33 6.77 -8.03
CA ARG A 365 22.28 7.43 -9.34
C ARG A 365 20.89 8.01 -9.62
N GLU A 366 19.83 7.26 -9.37
CA GLU A 366 18.46 7.72 -9.61
C GLU A 366 18.09 8.90 -8.69
N ASN A 367 18.48 8.81 -7.42
CA ASN A 367 18.26 9.88 -6.45
C ASN A 367 19.09 11.14 -6.78
N ALA A 368 20.33 11.00 -7.25
CA ALA A 368 21.14 12.13 -7.70
C ALA A 368 20.49 12.85 -8.90
N ARG A 369 19.97 12.08 -9.88
CA ARG A 369 19.24 12.65 -11.02
C ARG A 369 17.98 13.40 -10.57
N LEU A 370 17.21 12.84 -9.64
CA LEU A 370 16.05 13.52 -9.04
C LEU A 370 16.44 14.87 -8.44
N LEU A 371 17.49 14.91 -7.60
CA LEU A 371 17.92 16.13 -6.91
C LEU A 371 18.38 17.20 -7.90
N THR A 372 19.13 16.81 -8.95
CA THR A 372 19.52 17.73 -10.03
C THR A 372 18.30 18.28 -10.77
N ALA A 373 17.33 17.42 -11.13
CA ALA A 373 16.11 17.87 -11.80
C ALA A 373 15.27 18.82 -10.92
N LEU A 374 15.18 18.55 -9.61
CA LEU A 374 14.50 19.44 -8.66
C LEU A 374 15.19 20.80 -8.55
N ASP A 375 16.52 20.86 -8.56
CA ASP A 375 17.28 22.13 -8.53
C ASP A 375 16.98 23.00 -9.76
N GLU A 376 16.73 22.38 -10.92
CA GLU A 376 16.37 23.11 -12.14
C GLU A 376 14.90 23.57 -12.15
N VAL A 377 14.00 22.74 -11.61
CA VAL A 377 12.55 22.99 -11.65
C VAL A 377 12.10 23.96 -10.56
N LEU A 378 12.76 23.98 -9.40
CA LEU A 378 12.38 24.81 -8.25
C LEU A 378 13.06 26.20 -8.22
N ARG A 379 14.00 26.46 -9.12
CA ARG A 379 14.55 27.80 -9.36
C ARG A 379 13.47 28.68 -9.95
#